data_aa3c414293b419b82d7bd29584a31457
#
_entry.id   aa3c414293b419b82d7bd29584a31457
#
_cell.length_a   1.000
_cell.length_b   1.000
_cell.length_c   1.000
_cell.angle_alpha   90.00
_cell.angle_beta   90.00
_cell.angle_gamma   90.00
#
_symmetry.space_group_name_H-M   'P 1'
#
loop_
_entity.id
_entity.type
_entity.pdbx_description
1 polymer ?
#
loop_
_entity_poly.entity_id
_entity_poly.type
_entity_poly.pdbx_seq_one_letter_code
_entity_poly.pdbx_strand_id
1 'polypeptide(L)'
;MKVVVLVKQVPDTYEKRDIALDTGMLVRDGVENVVDEIDERVCAVAAELKKAGTATEVVAVTMGSADADKAIRKVLALAADSAVHIVDDELAGSDMIQTARVLAAAAQDADLILSGAESTDGGGAMVPAMMAEILGRPHIPYADSIEITDDTVTGVTNTDTEQLTLSATTPAVVSLTEKAGEPKLPNFKAIREAKKKEVSVVSPADLGLAAGPDAAYVRNVMVSAAERPPREAGQKVSGDTAATQ
;
A
#
# COMPACT_ATOMS: atom_id res chain seq x y z
N MET A 1 15.60 -12.31 -8.11
CA MET A 1 15.62 -11.12 -7.23
C MET A 1 14.68 -11.30 -6.05
N LYS A 2 14.96 -10.63 -4.94
CA LYS A 2 14.05 -10.50 -3.79
C LYS A 2 13.07 -9.34 -4.03
N VAL A 3 11.78 -9.66 -4.05
CA VAL A 3 10.71 -8.67 -4.22
C VAL A 3 10.00 -8.48 -2.88
N VAL A 4 9.89 -7.23 -2.43
CA VAL A 4 9.03 -6.86 -1.31
C VAL A 4 7.73 -6.28 -1.85
N VAL A 5 6.60 -6.75 -1.33
CA VAL A 5 5.27 -6.20 -1.64
C VAL A 5 4.76 -5.49 -0.39
N LEU A 6 4.49 -4.20 -0.50
CA LEU A 6 3.84 -3.45 0.58
C LEU A 6 2.34 -3.75 0.55
N VAL A 7 1.78 -3.98 1.72
CA VAL A 7 0.37 -4.36 1.87
C VAL A 7 -0.25 -3.60 3.02
N LYS A 8 -1.42 -3.04 2.80
CA LYS A 8 -2.20 -2.34 3.82
C LYS A 8 -3.53 -3.04 4.06
N GLN A 9 -3.88 -3.20 5.32
CA GLN A 9 -5.24 -3.52 5.72
C GLN A 9 -6.06 -2.23 5.80
N VAL A 10 -7.20 -2.21 5.16
CA VAL A 10 -8.10 -1.05 5.10
C VAL A 10 -9.54 -1.48 5.40
N PRO A 11 -10.42 -0.60 5.89
CA PRO A 11 -11.85 -0.86 5.91
C PRO A 11 -12.36 -1.13 4.50
N ASP A 12 -13.24 -2.10 4.34
CA ASP A 12 -13.83 -2.44 3.04
C ASP A 12 -14.42 -1.19 2.38
N THR A 13 -14.24 -1.04 1.07
CA THR A 13 -14.75 0.11 0.30
C THR A 13 -16.27 0.18 0.29
N TYR A 14 -16.95 -0.93 0.53
CA TYR A 14 -18.41 -0.99 0.68
C TYR A 14 -18.90 -0.60 2.07
N GLU A 15 -18.02 -0.55 3.06
CA GLU A 15 -18.35 -0.13 4.42
C GLU A 15 -18.29 1.40 4.58
N LYS A 16 -19.03 1.91 5.56
CA LYS A 16 -18.95 3.31 5.94
C LYS A 16 -17.58 3.58 6.60
N ARG A 17 -16.86 4.56 6.08
CA ARG A 17 -15.60 5.03 6.64
C ARG A 17 -15.82 6.24 7.50
N ASP A 18 -15.65 6.10 8.80
CA ASP A 18 -15.78 7.17 9.78
C ASP A 18 -14.41 7.57 10.34
N ILE A 19 -14.29 8.83 10.72
CA ILE A 19 -13.13 9.39 11.41
C ILE A 19 -13.53 9.69 12.85
N ALA A 20 -12.77 9.21 13.81
CA ALA A 20 -12.92 9.58 15.21
C ALA A 20 -12.57 11.05 15.38
N LEU A 21 -13.54 11.88 15.79
CA LEU A 21 -13.38 13.34 15.81
C LEU A 21 -12.44 13.83 16.91
N ASP A 22 -12.21 13.02 17.93
CA ASP A 22 -11.29 13.30 19.04
C ASP A 22 -9.82 13.04 18.66
N THR A 23 -9.57 12.06 17.79
CA THR A 23 -8.21 11.66 17.39
C THR A 23 -7.87 12.00 15.95
N GLY A 24 -8.86 12.22 15.09
CA GLY A 24 -8.69 12.38 13.64
C GLY A 24 -8.32 11.06 12.92
N MET A 25 -8.34 9.95 13.62
CA MET A 25 -7.99 8.64 13.04
C MET A 25 -9.19 7.97 12.39
N LEU A 26 -8.93 7.21 11.35
CA LEU A 26 -9.93 6.35 10.72
C LEU A 26 -10.36 5.25 11.71
N VAL A 27 -11.68 5.11 11.88
CA VAL A 27 -12.27 4.04 12.70
C VAL A 27 -12.13 2.72 11.94
N ARG A 28 -11.45 1.75 12.55
CA ARG A 28 -11.22 0.41 12.01
C ARG A 28 -11.95 -0.68 12.81
N ASP A 29 -12.40 -0.34 14.01
CA ASP A 29 -13.12 -1.25 14.89
C ASP A 29 -14.59 -1.35 14.49
N GLY A 30 -15.13 -2.57 14.52
CA GLY A 30 -16.55 -2.82 14.23
C GLY A 30 -16.92 -2.80 12.74
N VAL A 31 -15.94 -2.65 11.85
CA VAL A 31 -16.10 -2.74 10.38
C VAL A 31 -15.30 -3.90 9.81
N GLU A 32 -15.69 -4.38 8.64
CA GLU A 32 -14.88 -5.37 7.93
C GLU A 32 -13.60 -4.72 7.40
N ASN A 33 -12.45 -5.30 7.73
CA ASN A 33 -11.16 -4.87 7.25
C ASN A 33 -10.61 -5.91 6.27
N VAL A 34 -10.15 -5.44 5.13
CA VAL A 34 -9.66 -6.26 4.01
C VAL A 34 -8.26 -5.83 3.57
N VAL A 35 -7.61 -6.61 2.71
CA VAL A 35 -6.43 -6.14 1.96
C VAL A 35 -6.89 -5.05 1.02
N ASP A 36 -6.14 -3.95 0.93
CA ASP A 36 -6.40 -2.90 -0.06
C ASP A 36 -6.48 -3.49 -1.48
N GLU A 37 -7.49 -3.10 -2.25
CA GLU A 37 -7.73 -3.67 -3.58
C GLU A 37 -6.60 -3.38 -4.58
N ILE A 38 -5.91 -2.24 -4.43
CA ILE A 38 -4.74 -1.93 -5.25
C ILE A 38 -3.59 -2.86 -4.87
N ASP A 39 -3.39 -3.12 -3.58
CA ASP A 39 -2.34 -4.03 -3.11
C ASP A 39 -2.60 -5.48 -3.54
N GLU A 40 -3.85 -5.90 -3.69
CA GLU A 40 -4.17 -7.21 -4.28
C GLU A 40 -3.68 -7.32 -5.73
N ARG A 41 -3.75 -6.24 -6.51
CA ARG A 41 -3.21 -6.17 -7.87
C ARG A 41 -1.69 -6.20 -7.87
N VAL A 42 -1.06 -5.49 -6.94
CA VAL A 42 0.39 -5.57 -6.71
C VAL A 42 0.82 -7.00 -6.41
N CYS A 43 0.07 -7.70 -5.56
CA CYS A 43 0.30 -9.13 -5.28
C CYS A 43 0.18 -10.00 -6.55
N ALA A 44 -0.77 -9.70 -7.44
CA ALA A 44 -0.91 -10.43 -8.69
C ALA A 44 0.32 -10.24 -9.59
N VAL A 45 0.85 -9.01 -9.69
CA VAL A 45 2.10 -8.73 -10.41
C VAL A 45 3.27 -9.51 -9.82
N ALA A 46 3.43 -9.48 -8.50
CA ALA A 46 4.49 -10.22 -7.80
C ALA A 46 4.37 -11.74 -8.02
N ALA A 47 3.14 -12.28 -8.04
CA ALA A 47 2.89 -13.70 -8.33
C ALA A 47 3.30 -14.08 -9.76
N GLU A 48 3.04 -13.22 -10.75
CA GLU A 48 3.48 -13.48 -12.14
C GLU A 48 5.01 -13.37 -12.27
N LEU A 49 5.67 -12.42 -11.61
CA LEU A 49 7.14 -12.33 -11.55
C LEU A 49 7.76 -13.60 -10.95
N LYS A 50 7.15 -14.14 -9.90
CA LYS A 50 7.58 -15.40 -9.29
C LYS A 50 7.39 -16.59 -10.21
N LYS A 51 6.25 -16.68 -10.87
CA LYS A 51 5.95 -17.73 -11.83
C LYS A 51 6.90 -17.71 -13.04
N ALA A 52 7.30 -16.52 -13.47
CA ALA A 52 8.30 -16.33 -14.52
C ALA A 52 9.74 -16.67 -14.07
N GLY A 53 9.98 -16.87 -12.77
CA GLY A 53 11.31 -17.09 -12.21
C GLY A 53 12.14 -15.83 -12.02
N THR A 54 11.59 -14.65 -12.31
CA THR A 54 12.24 -13.36 -12.13
C THR A 54 12.36 -13.03 -10.63
N ALA A 55 11.27 -13.21 -9.86
CA ALA A 55 11.30 -13.17 -8.41
C ALA A 55 11.68 -14.55 -7.86
N THR A 56 12.77 -14.64 -7.11
CA THR A 56 13.20 -15.86 -6.39
C THR A 56 12.55 -15.91 -5.00
N GLU A 57 12.25 -14.76 -4.43
CA GLU A 57 11.61 -14.59 -3.13
C GLU A 57 10.63 -13.41 -3.19
N VAL A 58 9.44 -13.60 -2.61
CA VAL A 58 8.44 -12.54 -2.43
C VAL A 58 8.11 -12.42 -0.95
N VAL A 59 8.34 -11.25 -0.36
CA VAL A 59 8.07 -10.95 1.05
C VAL A 59 6.99 -9.88 1.14
N ALA A 60 5.91 -10.15 1.85
CA ALA A 60 4.91 -9.14 2.15
C ALA A 60 5.34 -8.32 3.37
N VAL A 61 5.23 -7.01 3.31
CA VAL A 61 5.49 -6.11 4.44
C VAL A 61 4.24 -5.30 4.74
N THR A 62 3.79 -5.37 5.97
CA THR A 62 2.62 -4.65 6.47
C THR A 62 2.98 -3.90 7.76
N MET A 63 2.53 -2.66 7.88
CA MET A 63 2.53 -1.88 9.11
C MET A 63 1.07 -1.66 9.54
N GLY A 64 0.68 -2.21 10.66
CA GLY A 64 -0.72 -2.16 11.10
C GLY A 64 -0.95 -2.77 12.47
N SER A 65 -2.21 -2.75 12.91
CA SER A 65 -2.61 -3.39 14.17
C SER A 65 -2.43 -4.91 14.13
N ALA A 66 -2.47 -5.54 15.29
CA ALA A 66 -2.37 -7.00 15.40
C ALA A 66 -3.46 -7.76 14.59
N ASP A 67 -4.60 -7.11 14.32
CA ASP A 67 -5.71 -7.70 13.54
C ASP A 67 -5.41 -7.82 12.04
N ALA A 68 -4.31 -7.24 11.54
CA ALA A 68 -3.92 -7.35 10.14
C ALA A 68 -3.46 -8.78 9.74
N ASP A 69 -3.36 -9.73 10.67
CA ASP A 69 -2.98 -11.14 10.36
C ASP A 69 -3.86 -11.76 9.28
N LYS A 70 -5.17 -11.48 9.26
CA LYS A 70 -6.09 -11.98 8.22
C LYS A 70 -5.69 -11.49 6.82
N ALA A 71 -5.36 -10.20 6.69
CA ALA A 71 -4.91 -9.61 5.44
C ALA A 71 -3.57 -10.22 5.00
N ILE A 72 -2.63 -10.38 5.94
CA ILE A 72 -1.33 -11.03 5.72
C ILE A 72 -1.53 -12.46 5.21
N ARG A 73 -2.39 -13.25 5.85
CA ARG A 73 -2.66 -14.63 5.41
C ARG A 73 -3.26 -14.71 4.01
N LYS A 74 -4.08 -13.73 3.61
CA LYS A 74 -4.59 -13.62 2.24
C LYS A 74 -3.45 -13.39 1.25
N VAL A 75 -2.56 -12.45 1.54
CA VAL A 75 -1.41 -12.13 0.68
C VAL A 75 -0.43 -13.30 0.58
N LEU A 76 -0.18 -14.01 1.67
CA LEU A 76 0.63 -15.23 1.67
C LEU A 76 0.00 -16.32 0.79
N ALA A 77 -1.32 -16.38 0.66
CA ALA A 77 -2.00 -17.30 -0.24
C ALA A 77 -1.95 -16.84 -1.71
N LEU A 78 -1.89 -15.54 -1.96
CA LEU A 78 -1.86 -14.96 -3.31
C LEU A 78 -0.46 -15.00 -3.94
N ALA A 79 0.58 -14.56 -3.23
CA ALA A 79 1.88 -14.28 -3.82
C ALA A 79 3.08 -14.56 -2.91
N ALA A 80 3.04 -14.13 -1.66
CA ALA A 80 4.23 -14.03 -0.82
C ALA A 80 4.68 -15.39 -0.25
N ASP A 81 5.99 -15.54 -0.04
CA ASP A 81 6.61 -16.70 0.61
C ASP A 81 6.61 -16.58 2.13
N SER A 82 6.83 -15.35 2.60
CA SER A 82 6.85 -14.97 4.01
C SER A 82 6.29 -13.56 4.17
N ALA A 83 6.12 -13.12 5.41
CA ALA A 83 5.69 -11.76 5.69
C ALA A 83 6.43 -11.17 6.89
N VAL A 84 6.56 -9.85 6.88
CA VAL A 84 6.98 -9.03 8.02
C VAL A 84 5.78 -8.19 8.43
N HIS A 85 5.34 -8.34 9.66
CA HIS A 85 4.26 -7.58 10.26
C HIS A 85 4.82 -6.64 11.31
N ILE A 86 4.78 -5.34 11.02
CA ILE A 86 5.28 -4.29 11.92
C ILE A 86 4.12 -3.83 12.79
N VAL A 87 4.24 -4.10 14.09
CA VAL A 87 3.18 -3.83 15.07
C VAL A 87 3.74 -3.02 16.23
N ASP A 88 3.08 -1.91 16.51
CA ASP A 88 3.31 -1.11 17.71
C ASP A 88 2.12 -0.15 17.87
N ASP A 89 1.56 -0.03 19.07
CA ASP A 89 0.42 0.87 19.32
C ASP A 89 0.79 2.34 19.11
N GLU A 90 2.05 2.70 19.30
CA GLU A 90 2.56 4.05 19.06
C GLU A 90 2.66 4.41 17.57
N LEU A 91 2.49 3.45 16.65
CA LEU A 91 2.39 3.72 15.23
C LEU A 91 0.99 4.17 14.81
N ALA A 92 -0.01 4.06 15.67
CA ALA A 92 -1.35 4.54 15.37
C ALA A 92 -1.33 6.06 15.13
N GLY A 93 -1.89 6.50 13.99
CA GLY A 93 -1.85 7.92 13.60
C GLY A 93 -0.52 8.40 13.00
N SER A 94 0.40 7.49 12.67
CA SER A 94 1.65 7.83 11.98
C SER A 94 1.38 8.67 10.73
N ASP A 95 2.15 9.74 10.54
CA ASP A 95 2.16 10.47 9.28
C ASP A 95 2.87 9.68 8.16
N MET A 96 2.80 10.20 6.93
CA MET A 96 3.41 9.53 5.78
C MET A 96 4.93 9.42 5.89
N ILE A 97 5.60 10.37 6.59
CA ILE A 97 7.06 10.32 6.77
C ILE A 97 7.44 9.20 7.72
N GLN A 98 6.72 9.09 8.85
CA GLN A 98 6.94 8.00 9.81
C GLN A 98 6.66 6.65 9.16
N THR A 99 5.52 6.54 8.46
CA THR A 99 5.15 5.33 7.71
C THR A 99 6.23 4.94 6.72
N ALA A 100 6.70 5.87 5.89
CA ALA A 100 7.73 5.61 4.89
C ALA A 100 9.06 5.16 5.51
N ARG A 101 9.48 5.74 6.64
CA ARG A 101 10.70 5.36 7.34
C ARG A 101 10.65 3.95 7.89
N VAL A 102 9.54 3.59 8.51
CA VAL A 102 9.35 2.26 9.10
C VAL A 102 9.30 1.19 8.01
N LEU A 103 8.52 1.44 6.94
CA LEU A 103 8.44 0.52 5.80
C LEU A 103 9.77 0.41 5.04
N ALA A 104 10.50 1.52 4.85
CA ALA A 104 11.81 1.52 4.21
C ALA A 104 12.83 0.68 4.99
N ALA A 105 12.86 0.81 6.32
CA ALA A 105 13.74 0.01 7.16
C ALA A 105 13.44 -1.49 7.05
N ALA A 106 12.17 -1.87 7.00
CA ALA A 106 11.77 -3.28 6.85
C ALA A 106 12.02 -3.85 5.45
N ALA A 107 12.12 -2.99 4.42
CA ALA A 107 12.28 -3.38 3.02
C ALA A 107 13.69 -3.08 2.45
N GLN A 108 14.65 -2.68 3.29
CA GLN A 108 15.95 -2.16 2.84
C GLN A 108 16.81 -3.16 2.05
N ASP A 109 16.60 -4.45 2.21
CA ASP A 109 17.35 -5.52 1.56
C ASP A 109 16.66 -6.06 0.28
N ALA A 110 15.54 -5.45 -0.14
CA ALA A 110 14.84 -5.84 -1.36
C ALA A 110 15.57 -5.37 -2.62
N ASP A 111 15.56 -6.18 -3.68
CA ASP A 111 15.97 -5.74 -5.01
C ASP A 111 14.88 -4.90 -5.67
N LEU A 112 13.61 -5.23 -5.42
CA LEU A 112 12.47 -4.50 -5.94
C LEU A 112 11.40 -4.36 -4.85
N ILE A 113 10.95 -3.12 -4.63
CA ILE A 113 9.82 -2.82 -3.76
C ILE A 113 8.63 -2.48 -4.66
N LEU A 114 7.54 -3.24 -4.51
CA LEU A 114 6.27 -3.01 -5.17
C LEU A 114 5.24 -2.53 -4.15
N SER A 115 4.48 -1.51 -4.50
CA SER A 115 3.38 -1.00 -3.67
C SER A 115 2.19 -0.60 -4.52
N GLY A 116 1.02 -0.44 -3.93
CA GLY A 116 -0.05 0.35 -4.52
C GLY A 116 0.38 1.81 -4.69
N ALA A 117 -0.11 2.49 -5.71
CA ALA A 117 0.15 3.91 -5.92
C ALA A 117 -0.39 4.75 -4.75
N GLU A 118 -1.50 4.33 -4.21
CA GLU A 118 -2.11 4.91 -3.00
C GLU A 118 -2.90 3.84 -2.24
N SER A 119 -3.31 4.15 -1.03
CA SER A 119 -4.25 3.32 -0.28
C SER A 119 -5.67 3.89 -0.41
N THR A 120 -6.66 3.02 -0.53
CA THR A 120 -8.07 3.40 -0.72
C THR A 120 -8.68 4.11 0.48
N ASP A 121 -8.06 4.02 1.66
CA ASP A 121 -8.50 4.71 2.88
C ASP A 121 -7.85 6.09 3.07
N GLY A 122 -6.56 6.21 2.84
CA GLY A 122 -5.80 7.43 3.10
C GLY A 122 -5.56 8.30 1.88
N GLY A 123 -5.47 7.71 0.66
CA GLY A 123 -5.27 8.42 -0.60
C GLY A 123 -4.03 9.33 -0.65
N GLY A 124 -3.02 9.05 0.18
CA GLY A 124 -1.88 9.96 0.32
C GLY A 124 -0.88 9.91 -0.82
N ALA A 125 -0.78 8.78 -1.53
CA ALA A 125 0.03 8.53 -2.73
C ALA A 125 1.53 8.89 -2.68
N MET A 126 2.06 9.22 -1.50
CA MET A 126 3.44 9.73 -1.33
C MET A 126 4.40 8.72 -0.69
N VAL A 127 3.88 7.71 0.01
CA VAL A 127 4.71 6.77 0.76
C VAL A 127 5.77 6.08 -0.11
N PRO A 128 5.47 5.56 -1.33
CA PRO A 128 6.47 4.91 -2.17
C PRO A 128 7.60 5.87 -2.59
N ALA A 129 7.25 7.11 -2.96
CA ALA A 129 8.24 8.12 -3.33
C ALA A 129 9.14 8.51 -2.14
N MET A 130 8.57 8.67 -0.94
CA MET A 130 9.32 8.93 0.29
C MET A 130 10.24 7.76 0.65
N MET A 131 9.79 6.52 0.48
CA MET A 131 10.62 5.33 0.69
C MET A 131 11.81 5.30 -0.29
N ALA A 132 11.57 5.61 -1.56
CA ALA A 132 12.62 5.66 -2.57
C ALA A 132 13.71 6.68 -2.21
N GLU A 133 13.32 7.89 -1.78
CA GLU A 133 14.24 8.93 -1.31
C GLU A 133 15.02 8.47 -0.05
N ILE A 134 14.34 7.90 0.94
CA ILE A 134 14.98 7.40 2.17
C ILE A 134 16.00 6.31 1.87
N LEU A 135 15.71 5.44 0.90
CA LEU A 135 16.59 4.33 0.52
C LEU A 135 17.64 4.73 -0.52
N GLY A 136 17.58 5.94 -1.08
CA GLY A 136 18.45 6.38 -2.18
C GLY A 136 18.26 5.56 -3.45
N ARG A 137 17.03 5.18 -3.78
CA ARG A 137 16.67 4.31 -4.90
C ARG A 137 15.83 5.06 -5.93
N PRO A 138 15.91 4.69 -7.22
CA PRO A 138 15.01 5.22 -8.23
C PRO A 138 13.57 4.78 -7.95
N HIS A 139 12.62 5.64 -8.37
CA HIS A 139 11.18 5.39 -8.25
C HIS A 139 10.48 5.47 -9.60
N ILE A 140 9.70 4.47 -9.94
CA ILE A 140 8.76 4.50 -11.06
C ILE A 140 7.35 4.65 -10.48
N PRO A 141 6.74 5.85 -10.57
CA PRO A 141 5.43 6.12 -9.99
C PRO A 141 4.27 5.71 -10.92
N TYR A 142 3.15 5.32 -10.33
CA TYR A 142 1.86 5.11 -11.00
C TYR A 142 1.93 4.24 -12.25
N ALA A 143 2.71 3.16 -12.20
CA ALA A 143 2.82 2.27 -13.36
C ALA A 143 1.55 1.40 -13.52
N ASP A 144 0.98 1.42 -14.71
CA ASP A 144 -0.14 0.55 -15.10
C ASP A 144 0.36 -0.87 -15.47
N SER A 145 1.63 -0.99 -15.80
CA SER A 145 2.30 -2.27 -16.05
C SER A 145 3.81 -2.15 -15.86
N ILE A 146 4.46 -3.27 -15.58
CA ILE A 146 5.92 -3.36 -15.51
C ILE A 146 6.44 -4.55 -16.30
N GLU A 147 7.66 -4.40 -16.81
CA GLU A 147 8.47 -5.45 -17.39
C GLU A 147 9.86 -5.41 -16.75
N ILE A 148 10.45 -6.59 -16.53
CA ILE A 148 11.80 -6.70 -15.96
C ILE A 148 12.67 -7.48 -16.92
N THR A 149 13.78 -6.87 -17.33
CA THR A 149 14.81 -7.47 -18.15
C THR A 149 16.16 -7.28 -17.46
N ASP A 150 16.81 -8.36 -17.13
CA ASP A 150 18.03 -8.41 -16.34
C ASP A 150 17.88 -7.67 -14.99
N ASP A 151 18.59 -6.56 -14.82
CA ASP A 151 18.53 -5.70 -13.63
C ASP A 151 17.68 -4.43 -13.82
N THR A 152 17.00 -4.31 -14.95
CA THR A 152 16.21 -3.13 -15.31
C THR A 152 14.72 -3.39 -15.23
N VAL A 153 14.03 -2.58 -14.44
CA VAL A 153 12.57 -2.51 -14.41
C VAL A 153 12.11 -1.36 -15.31
N THR A 154 11.17 -1.65 -16.20
CA THR A 154 10.52 -0.67 -17.07
C THR A 154 9.04 -0.64 -16.74
N GLY A 155 8.52 0.54 -16.43
CA GLY A 155 7.10 0.79 -16.13
C GLY A 155 6.45 1.67 -17.18
N VAL A 156 5.20 1.39 -17.48
CA VAL A 156 4.34 2.22 -18.34
C VAL A 156 3.30 2.90 -17.48
N THR A 157 3.27 4.23 -17.55
CA THR A 157 2.31 5.09 -16.84
C THR A 157 1.47 5.83 -17.85
N ASN A 158 0.15 5.74 -17.75
CA ASN A 158 -0.77 6.48 -18.61
C ASN A 158 -1.41 7.62 -17.82
N THR A 159 -1.29 8.83 -18.35
CA THR A 159 -2.04 10.02 -17.91
C THR A 159 -3.19 10.29 -18.87
N ASP A 160 -4.00 11.31 -18.61
CA ASP A 160 -5.09 11.70 -19.51
C ASP A 160 -4.62 12.15 -20.90
N THR A 161 -3.37 12.60 -21.00
CA THR A 161 -2.82 13.21 -22.23
C THR A 161 -1.62 12.49 -22.80
N GLU A 162 -0.93 11.67 -22.00
CA GLU A 162 0.37 11.10 -22.36
C GLU A 162 0.52 9.67 -21.84
N GLN A 163 1.35 8.90 -22.54
CA GLN A 163 1.90 7.65 -22.07
C GLN A 163 3.39 7.83 -21.81
N LEU A 164 3.82 7.55 -20.58
CA LEU A 164 5.21 7.61 -20.20
C LEU A 164 5.77 6.20 -20.02
N THR A 165 6.95 5.97 -20.57
CA THR A 165 7.74 4.76 -20.32
C THR A 165 8.97 5.15 -19.51
N LEU A 166 9.07 4.65 -18.30
CA LEU A 166 10.16 4.93 -17.37
C LEU A 166 10.95 3.65 -17.11
N SER A 167 12.26 3.74 -17.08
CA SER A 167 13.14 2.62 -16.76
C SER A 167 14.07 2.97 -15.61
N ALA A 168 14.33 1.99 -14.75
CA ALA A 168 15.22 2.13 -13.61
C ALA A 168 15.99 0.83 -13.38
N THR A 169 17.26 0.95 -12.98
CA THR A 169 18.06 -0.18 -12.54
C THR A 169 17.69 -0.56 -11.10
N THR A 170 17.59 -1.83 -10.81
CA THR A 170 17.40 -2.32 -9.43
C THR A 170 18.68 -2.14 -8.60
N PRO A 171 18.58 -1.89 -7.27
CA PRO A 171 17.35 -1.90 -6.49
C PRO A 171 16.49 -0.65 -6.73
N ALA A 172 15.17 -0.87 -6.86
CA ALA A 172 14.22 0.18 -7.23
C ALA A 172 12.89 0.08 -6.43
N VAL A 173 12.12 1.16 -6.43
CA VAL A 173 10.76 1.22 -5.91
C VAL A 173 9.80 1.47 -7.07
N VAL A 174 8.70 0.74 -7.13
CA VAL A 174 7.65 0.91 -8.14
C VAL A 174 6.30 0.97 -7.45
N SER A 175 5.52 2.01 -7.76
CA SER A 175 4.13 2.07 -7.34
C SER A 175 3.19 1.78 -8.53
N LEU A 176 2.23 0.90 -8.30
CA LEU A 176 1.34 0.35 -9.32
C LEU A 176 -0.08 0.88 -9.14
N THR A 177 -0.74 1.16 -10.24
CA THR A 177 -2.15 1.60 -10.25
C THR A 177 -3.11 0.40 -10.15
N GLU A 178 -4.40 0.71 -10.02
CA GLU A 178 -5.49 -0.26 -10.07
C GLU A 178 -5.59 -1.00 -11.42
N LYS A 179 -4.88 -0.56 -12.46
CA LYS A 179 -4.83 -1.20 -13.77
C LYS A 179 -3.76 -2.30 -13.86
N ALA A 180 -2.80 -2.29 -12.92
CA ALA A 180 -1.74 -3.27 -12.89
C ALA A 180 -2.25 -4.61 -12.35
N GLY A 181 -1.93 -5.68 -13.04
CA GLY A 181 -2.24 -7.04 -12.60
C GLY A 181 -3.74 -7.36 -12.50
N GLU A 182 -4.06 -8.63 -12.44
CA GLU A 182 -5.42 -9.13 -12.25
C GLU A 182 -5.41 -10.15 -11.11
N PRO A 183 -5.96 -9.81 -9.92
CA PRO A 183 -5.97 -10.70 -8.77
C PRO A 183 -6.75 -11.98 -9.08
N LYS A 184 -6.14 -13.12 -8.76
CA LYS A 184 -6.79 -14.43 -8.85
C LYS A 184 -7.14 -14.90 -7.45
N LEU A 185 -8.32 -15.47 -7.28
CA LEU A 185 -8.69 -16.08 -6.00
C LEU A 185 -7.75 -17.26 -5.70
N PRO A 186 -7.17 -17.31 -4.49
CA PRO A 186 -6.31 -18.42 -4.10
C PRO A 186 -7.14 -19.71 -3.98
N ASN A 187 -6.58 -20.83 -4.44
CA ASN A 187 -7.22 -22.13 -4.29
C ASN A 187 -7.05 -22.66 -2.85
N PHE A 188 -7.82 -23.71 -2.49
CA PHE A 188 -7.80 -24.30 -1.15
C PHE A 188 -6.41 -24.78 -0.71
N LYS A 189 -5.57 -25.26 -1.65
CA LYS A 189 -4.21 -25.68 -1.35
C LYS A 189 -3.36 -24.49 -0.93
N ALA A 190 -3.39 -23.40 -1.70
CA ALA A 190 -2.67 -22.16 -1.39
C ALA A 190 -3.10 -21.56 -0.03
N ILE A 191 -4.40 -21.53 0.28
CA ILE A 191 -4.93 -21.07 1.57
C ILE A 191 -4.39 -21.93 2.72
N ARG A 192 -4.35 -23.26 2.55
CA ARG A 192 -3.82 -24.17 3.58
C ARG A 192 -2.32 -24.02 3.77
N GLU A 193 -1.56 -23.80 2.69
CA GLU A 193 -0.13 -23.58 2.74
C GLU A 193 0.21 -22.22 3.35
N ALA A 194 -0.55 -21.18 3.07
CA ALA A 194 -0.38 -19.86 3.65
C ALA A 194 -0.42 -19.85 5.18
N LYS A 195 -1.22 -20.74 5.79
CA LYS A 195 -1.27 -20.88 7.26
C LYS A 195 0.04 -21.36 7.88
N LYS A 196 0.92 -21.97 7.09
CA LYS A 196 2.22 -22.50 7.55
C LYS A 196 3.38 -21.58 7.21
N LYS A 197 3.16 -20.60 6.34
CA LYS A 197 4.20 -19.65 5.96
C LYS A 197 4.55 -18.74 7.14
N GLU A 198 5.81 -18.36 7.20
CA GLU A 198 6.36 -17.54 8.28
C GLU A 198 5.80 -16.13 8.22
N VAL A 199 5.47 -15.60 9.40
CA VAL A 199 5.15 -14.20 9.63
C VAL A 199 6.03 -13.72 10.77
N SER A 200 7.01 -12.89 10.45
CA SER A 200 7.86 -12.24 11.46
C SER A 200 7.16 -11.00 11.97
N VAL A 201 6.79 -11.01 13.25
CA VAL A 201 6.23 -9.83 13.92
C VAL A 201 7.38 -9.04 14.52
N VAL A 202 7.48 -7.76 14.15
CA VAL A 202 8.56 -6.87 14.59
C VAL A 202 7.98 -5.53 15.06
N SER A 203 8.71 -4.87 15.96
CA SER A 203 8.44 -3.49 16.36
C SER A 203 9.34 -2.51 15.60
N PRO A 204 9.06 -1.20 15.59
CA PRO A 204 10.00 -0.20 15.08
C PRO A 204 11.38 -0.27 15.74
N ALA A 205 11.43 -0.59 17.04
CA ALA A 205 12.69 -0.74 17.77
C ALA A 205 13.55 -1.90 17.24
N ASP A 206 12.95 -3.00 16.80
CA ASP A 206 13.67 -4.10 16.14
C ASP A 206 14.27 -3.68 14.80
N LEU A 207 13.73 -2.64 14.19
CA LEU A 207 14.24 -2.00 12.96
C LEU A 207 15.18 -0.81 13.24
N GLY A 208 15.52 -0.58 14.51
CA GLY A 208 16.40 0.53 14.93
C GLY A 208 15.73 1.91 14.89
N LEU A 209 14.42 1.98 14.92
CA LEU A 209 13.64 3.21 14.83
C LEU A 209 12.85 3.49 16.11
N ALA A 210 12.60 4.77 16.37
CA ALA A 210 11.62 5.20 17.37
C ALA A 210 10.21 5.22 16.76
N ALA A 211 9.21 5.00 17.61
CA ALA A 211 7.80 5.16 17.26
C ALA A 211 7.18 6.31 18.07
N GLY A 212 5.92 6.63 17.79
CA GLY A 212 5.14 7.62 18.51
C GLY A 212 5.34 9.07 18.07
N PRO A 213 4.56 9.98 18.67
CA PRO A 213 4.53 11.40 18.28
C PRO A 213 5.84 12.13 18.57
N ASP A 214 6.63 11.63 19.52
CA ASP A 214 7.90 12.23 19.92
C ASP A 214 9.08 11.79 19.04
N ALA A 215 8.86 10.90 18.08
CA ALA A 215 9.89 10.52 17.11
C ALA A 215 10.36 11.75 16.33
N ALA A 216 11.67 11.98 16.26
CA ALA A 216 12.28 13.20 15.74
C ALA A 216 11.88 13.56 14.28
N TYR A 217 11.32 12.62 13.56
CA TYR A 217 10.92 12.77 12.16
C TYR A 217 9.41 12.96 11.95
N VAL A 218 8.58 12.88 12.98
CA VAL A 218 7.13 13.19 12.89
C VAL A 218 6.95 14.68 12.61
N ARG A 219 6.14 15.03 11.63
CA ARG A 219 5.95 16.42 11.18
C ARG A 219 4.51 16.88 11.15
N ASN A 220 3.55 15.96 11.11
CA ASN A 220 2.13 16.28 11.01
C ASN A 220 1.40 15.85 12.28
N VAL A 221 0.58 16.75 12.79
CA VAL A 221 -0.31 16.48 13.93
C VAL A 221 -1.73 16.93 13.58
N MET A 222 -2.72 16.15 13.99
CA MET A 222 -4.12 16.55 13.88
C MET A 222 -4.40 17.70 14.85
N VAL A 223 -4.96 18.79 14.33
CA VAL A 223 -5.33 19.97 15.14
C VAL A 223 -6.82 19.94 15.52
N SER A 224 -7.67 19.57 14.56
CA SER A 224 -9.10 19.42 14.79
C SER A 224 -9.73 18.56 13.69
N ALA A 225 -10.82 17.89 14.02
CA ALA A 225 -11.65 17.18 13.06
C ALA A 225 -13.12 17.56 13.29
N ALA A 226 -13.91 17.67 12.22
CA ALA A 226 -15.34 17.94 12.29
C ALA A 226 -16.07 17.26 11.14
N GLU A 227 -17.33 16.90 11.37
CA GLU A 227 -18.18 16.40 10.31
C GLU A 227 -18.41 17.47 9.24
N ARG A 228 -18.37 17.05 7.98
CA ARG A 228 -18.71 17.91 6.87
C ARG A 228 -20.21 18.25 6.95
N PRO A 229 -20.60 19.53 6.89
CA PRO A 229 -22.02 19.88 6.87
C PRO A 229 -22.74 19.23 5.68
N PRO A 230 -24.04 18.89 5.84
CA PRO A 230 -24.83 18.36 4.74
C PRO A 230 -24.80 19.30 3.54
N ARG A 231 -24.83 18.73 2.34
CA ARG A 231 -24.95 19.54 1.12
C ARG A 231 -26.29 20.24 1.11
N GLU A 232 -26.31 21.55 0.82
CA GLU A 232 -27.55 22.26 0.54
C GLU A 232 -28.15 21.79 -0.80
N ALA A 233 -29.48 21.87 -0.90
CA ALA A 233 -30.16 21.53 -2.12
C ALA A 233 -29.74 22.48 -3.23
N GLY A 234 -29.21 21.95 -4.32
CA GLY A 234 -28.86 22.75 -5.50
C GLY A 234 -30.10 23.26 -6.24
N GLN A 235 -29.94 24.28 -7.04
CA GLN A 235 -30.99 24.81 -7.89
C GLN A 235 -31.32 23.80 -9.00
N LYS A 236 -32.58 23.37 -9.08
CA LYS A 236 -33.05 22.54 -10.20
C LYS A 236 -33.37 23.45 -11.38
N VAL A 237 -32.64 23.35 -12.47
CA VAL A 237 -32.95 24.03 -13.74
C VAL A 237 -33.69 23.03 -14.63
N SER A 238 -34.88 23.39 -15.05
CA SER A 238 -35.70 22.60 -15.96
C SER A 238 -36.01 23.39 -17.24
N GLY A 239 -35.92 22.76 -18.39
CA GLY A 239 -36.22 23.36 -19.71
C GLY A 239 -35.08 23.14 -20.71
N ASP A 240 -35.31 23.53 -21.98
CA ASP A 240 -34.40 23.31 -23.12
C ASP A 240 -33.06 24.07 -22.98
N THR A 241 -32.96 25.03 -22.07
CA THR A 241 -31.77 25.82 -21.80
C THR A 241 -30.84 25.18 -20.75
N ALA A 242 -31.25 24.08 -20.10
CA ALA A 242 -30.43 23.41 -19.06
C ALA A 242 -29.13 22.81 -19.62
N ALA A 243 -28.99 22.67 -20.94
CA ALA A 243 -27.80 22.12 -21.58
C ALA A 243 -26.70 23.14 -21.87
N THR A 244 -26.90 24.43 -21.55
CA THR A 244 -26.02 25.54 -21.98
C THR A 244 -25.36 26.33 -20.88
N GLN A 245 -25.38 25.83 -19.63
CA GLN A 245 -24.66 26.45 -18.50
C GLN A 245 -23.64 25.52 -17.90
#